data_24d87d242312233f8c526de580265499
#
_entry.id   24d87d242312233f8c526de580265499
#
_cell.length_a   1.000
_cell.length_b   1.000
_cell.length_c   1.000
_cell.angle_alpha   90.00
_cell.angle_beta   90.00
_cell.angle_gamma   90.00
#
_symmetry.space_group_name_H-M   'P 1'
#
loop_
_entity.id
_entity.type
_entity.pdbx_description
1 polymer ?
#
loop_
_entity_poly.entity_id
_entity_poly.type
_entity_poly.pdbx_seq_one_letter_code
_entity_poly.pdbx_strand_id
1 'polypeptide(L)'
;MSDFLVAEKRVSEATESADLAVARRVIRAEIAGLESLAEALDGAFEAAVDTCAAARGRLVVTGLGKSGHIGRKIAATLASTGTPAQFVHPVEASHGDLGMIGSEDAVLALSNSGETTEFADIVAYSRRCNIPLIAITGGARSTLAAAADVVLLLPAAGEACPMGLAPTTSTTMMAALGDALALALLERRGFSSTDFHLYHPGGRLGRRLLRVRDIMHQEDAVPLVPPNAPMSDAILVMTAKSFGCVGVCGTDGRLIGVITDGDLRRHMGDSLLRQTVGAVMHQNPKTIAATALAADALGVMNRFAITSLFVVDEGARPVGFVHMHDCLRAGIV
;
A
#
# COMPACT_ATOMS: atom_id res chain seq x y z
N MET A 1 -27.43 -4.18 63.63
CA MET A 1 -26.86 -2.84 63.61
C MET A 1 -25.41 -3.01 63.18
N SER A 2 -25.15 -2.82 61.95
CA SER A 2 -23.83 -3.03 61.35
C SER A 2 -23.64 -1.92 60.31
N ASP A 3 -22.78 -0.98 60.66
CA ASP A 3 -22.40 0.16 59.84
C ASP A 3 -21.54 -0.34 58.67
N PHE A 4 -22.06 -0.30 57.43
CA PHE A 4 -21.29 -0.42 56.22
C PHE A 4 -20.73 0.97 55.87
N LEU A 5 -19.47 1.20 56.23
CA LEU A 5 -18.68 2.31 55.74
C LEU A 5 -18.42 2.12 54.25
N VAL A 6 -19.11 2.91 53.43
CA VAL A 6 -18.81 3.12 52.01
C VAL A 6 -17.52 3.94 51.94
N ALA A 7 -16.44 3.27 51.58
CA ALA A 7 -15.18 3.92 51.24
C ALA A 7 -15.34 4.60 49.87
N GLU A 8 -15.62 5.89 49.87
CA GLU A 8 -15.48 6.73 48.68
C GLU A 8 -14.02 6.70 48.23
N LYS A 9 -13.76 6.02 47.10
CA LYS A 9 -12.53 6.12 46.34
C LYS A 9 -12.42 7.57 45.86
N ARG A 10 -11.67 8.42 46.62
CA ARG A 10 -11.14 9.65 46.03
C ARG A 10 -10.28 9.29 44.84
N VAL A 11 -10.78 9.57 43.65
CA VAL A 11 -9.97 9.61 42.42
C VAL A 11 -9.00 10.77 42.65
N SER A 12 -7.76 10.43 43.01
CA SER A 12 -6.65 11.39 43.07
C SER A 12 -6.53 11.94 41.64
N GLU A 13 -6.76 13.24 41.47
CA GLU A 13 -6.35 13.98 40.30
C GLU A 13 -4.82 13.82 40.20
N ALA A 14 -4.38 12.86 39.39
CA ALA A 14 -2.97 12.65 39.09
C ALA A 14 -2.49 13.93 38.40
N THR A 15 -1.69 14.73 39.09
CA THR A 15 -1.03 15.92 38.53
C THR A 15 -0.27 15.45 37.27
N GLU A 16 -0.61 16.02 36.14
CA GLU A 16 0.02 15.70 34.85
C GLU A 16 1.55 15.90 34.96
N SER A 17 2.34 14.93 34.51
CA SER A 17 3.78 15.07 34.55
C SER A 17 4.24 16.21 33.58
N ALA A 18 5.31 16.90 33.95
CA ALA A 18 5.87 17.97 33.12
C ALA A 18 6.15 17.52 31.70
N ASP A 19 6.61 16.27 31.50
CA ASP A 19 6.90 15.71 30.18
C ASP A 19 5.63 15.50 29.34
N LEU A 20 4.53 15.06 29.95
CA LEU A 20 3.24 14.93 29.26
C LEU A 20 2.68 16.30 28.85
N ALA A 21 2.84 17.32 29.73
CA ALA A 21 2.43 18.69 29.42
C ALA A 21 3.23 19.24 28.22
N VAL A 22 4.55 18.98 28.16
CA VAL A 22 5.40 19.35 27.00
C VAL A 22 4.96 18.61 25.74
N ALA A 23 4.78 17.28 25.80
CA ALA A 23 4.37 16.49 24.65
C ALA A 23 3.04 16.99 24.05
N ARG A 24 2.05 17.24 24.90
CA ARG A 24 0.74 17.77 24.46
C ARG A 24 0.85 19.16 23.86
N ARG A 25 1.68 20.03 24.45
CA ARG A 25 1.91 21.38 23.91
C ARG A 25 2.52 21.33 22.52
N VAL A 26 3.53 20.46 22.29
CA VAL A 26 4.16 20.27 20.98
C VAL A 26 3.13 19.81 19.96
N ILE A 27 2.40 18.73 20.26
CA ILE A 27 1.39 18.18 19.34
C ILE A 27 0.31 19.20 19.02
N ARG A 28 -0.17 19.98 20.02
CA ARG A 28 -1.16 21.04 19.78
C ARG A 28 -0.64 22.16 18.89
N ALA A 29 0.62 22.55 19.03
CA ALA A 29 1.23 23.55 18.14
C ALA A 29 1.30 23.04 16.69
N GLU A 30 1.65 21.78 16.49
CA GLU A 30 1.67 21.15 15.17
C GLU A 30 0.27 21.00 14.57
N ILE A 31 -0.75 20.63 15.37
CA ILE A 31 -2.15 20.58 14.92
C ILE A 31 -2.60 21.97 14.45
N ALA A 32 -2.34 23.03 15.22
CA ALA A 32 -2.71 24.38 14.82
C ALA A 32 -2.01 24.82 13.53
N GLY A 33 -0.74 24.42 13.33
CA GLY A 33 -0.02 24.65 12.07
C GLY A 33 -0.67 23.93 10.89
N LEU A 34 -1.09 22.67 11.07
CA LEU A 34 -1.78 21.90 10.04
C LEU A 34 -3.17 22.45 9.71
N GLU A 35 -3.93 22.89 10.69
CA GLU A 35 -5.22 23.56 10.48
C GLU A 35 -5.05 24.83 9.66
N SER A 36 -4.08 25.70 10.05
CA SER A 36 -3.75 26.88 9.27
C SER A 36 -3.30 26.58 7.84
N LEU A 37 -2.54 25.49 7.65
CA LEU A 37 -2.13 25.04 6.32
C LEU A 37 -3.32 24.62 5.47
N ALA A 38 -4.25 23.87 6.03
CA ALA A 38 -5.44 23.40 5.32
C ALA A 38 -6.32 24.59 4.86
N GLU A 39 -6.47 25.62 5.70
CA GLU A 39 -7.22 26.84 5.38
C GLU A 39 -6.49 27.72 4.35
N ALA A 40 -5.15 27.66 4.29
CA ALA A 40 -4.34 28.47 3.38
C ALA A 40 -4.18 27.86 1.98
N LEU A 41 -4.67 26.62 1.73
CA LEU A 41 -4.61 26.02 0.41
C LEU A 41 -5.45 26.80 -0.59
N ASP A 42 -4.85 27.14 -1.73
CA ASP A 42 -5.44 27.94 -2.78
C ASP A 42 -5.10 27.39 -4.18
N GLY A 43 -5.34 28.16 -5.21
CA GLY A 43 -5.02 27.82 -6.61
C GLY A 43 -3.54 27.54 -6.87
N ALA A 44 -2.63 27.95 -5.99
CA ALA A 44 -1.21 27.56 -6.11
C ALA A 44 -0.99 26.07 -5.90
N PHE A 45 -1.80 25.43 -5.04
CA PHE A 45 -1.74 23.99 -4.87
C PHE A 45 -2.20 23.26 -6.15
N GLU A 46 -3.27 23.72 -6.78
CA GLU A 46 -3.75 23.18 -8.06
C GLU A 46 -2.68 23.34 -9.15
N ALA A 47 -2.07 24.53 -9.24
CA ALA A 47 -0.98 24.79 -10.19
C ALA A 47 0.25 23.89 -9.95
N ALA A 48 0.59 23.61 -8.69
CA ALA A 48 1.66 22.68 -8.36
C ALA A 48 1.34 21.24 -8.81
N VAL A 49 0.10 20.78 -8.57
CA VAL A 49 -0.36 19.47 -9.05
C VAL A 49 -0.34 19.40 -10.57
N ASP A 50 -0.77 20.45 -11.27
CA ASP A 50 -0.74 20.54 -12.73
C ASP A 50 0.70 20.48 -13.26
N THR A 51 1.60 21.24 -12.67
CA THR A 51 3.03 21.24 -13.02
C THR A 51 3.66 19.85 -12.83
N CYS A 52 3.39 19.21 -11.69
CA CYS A 52 3.89 17.87 -11.42
C CYS A 52 3.29 16.81 -12.36
N ALA A 53 2.01 16.94 -12.71
CA ALA A 53 1.34 16.01 -13.62
C ALA A 53 1.83 16.15 -15.08
N ALA A 54 2.22 17.36 -15.49
CA ALA A 54 2.74 17.66 -16.83
C ALA A 54 4.20 17.19 -17.03
N ALA A 55 4.97 17.00 -15.96
CA ALA A 55 6.32 16.48 -16.04
C ALA A 55 6.33 15.07 -16.64
N ARG A 56 7.09 14.90 -17.75
CA ARG A 56 7.24 13.59 -18.43
C ARG A 56 8.33 12.73 -17.81
N GLY A 57 9.28 13.36 -17.12
CA GLY A 57 10.36 12.73 -16.41
C GLY A 57 10.00 12.43 -14.96
N ARG A 58 10.81 12.89 -14.03
CA ARG A 58 10.68 12.67 -12.59
C ARG A 58 10.40 13.97 -11.85
N LEU A 59 9.83 13.86 -10.67
CA LEU A 59 9.84 14.95 -9.70
C LEU A 59 11.15 14.87 -8.91
N VAL A 60 12.00 15.87 -9.10
CA VAL A 60 13.26 16.00 -8.36
C VAL A 60 12.99 16.80 -7.10
N VAL A 61 12.98 16.14 -5.96
CA VAL A 61 12.77 16.79 -4.67
C VAL A 61 14.11 17.17 -4.08
N THR A 62 14.23 18.39 -3.57
CA THR A 62 15.47 18.90 -2.97
C THR A 62 15.21 19.66 -1.67
N GLY A 63 16.17 19.65 -0.78
CA GLY A 63 16.10 20.30 0.54
C GLY A 63 17.37 20.09 1.34
N LEU A 64 17.65 21.01 2.29
CA LEU A 64 18.82 20.95 3.16
C LEU A 64 18.41 20.67 4.60
N GLY A 65 19.26 19.96 5.35
CA GLY A 65 19.06 19.66 6.76
C GLY A 65 17.73 18.93 7.03
N LYS A 66 16.91 19.44 7.96
CA LYS A 66 15.61 18.84 8.30
C LYS A 66 14.62 18.87 7.13
N SER A 67 14.58 19.96 6.37
CA SER A 67 13.78 20.03 5.13
C SER A 67 14.25 19.00 4.10
N GLY A 68 15.55 18.69 4.03
CA GLY A 68 16.08 17.62 3.18
C GLY A 68 15.62 16.23 3.61
N HIS A 69 15.53 15.94 4.90
CA HIS A 69 14.96 14.67 5.39
C HIS A 69 13.47 14.55 5.05
N ILE A 70 12.71 15.64 5.18
CA ILE A 70 11.31 15.69 4.75
C ILE A 70 11.22 15.52 3.22
N GLY A 71 12.08 16.17 2.44
CA GLY A 71 12.14 16.00 0.99
C GLY A 71 12.40 14.57 0.55
N ARG A 72 13.29 13.83 1.23
CA ARG A 72 13.50 12.40 0.99
C ARG A 72 12.23 11.59 1.25
N LYS A 73 11.51 11.88 2.34
CA LYS A 73 10.21 11.25 2.65
C LYS A 73 9.19 11.53 1.56
N ILE A 74 9.07 12.76 1.10
CA ILE A 74 8.15 13.16 0.03
C ILE A 74 8.49 12.44 -1.28
N ALA A 75 9.76 12.40 -1.68
CA ALA A 75 10.19 11.68 -2.88
C ALA A 75 9.84 10.19 -2.81
N ALA A 76 10.03 9.56 -1.65
CA ALA A 76 9.66 8.17 -1.43
C ALA A 76 8.14 7.96 -1.50
N THR A 77 7.34 8.87 -0.93
CA THR A 77 5.87 8.81 -1.00
C THR A 77 5.40 8.95 -2.45
N LEU A 78 5.88 9.94 -3.20
CA LEU A 78 5.57 10.14 -4.61
C LEU A 78 5.87 8.89 -5.44
N ALA A 79 7.09 8.34 -5.30
CA ALA A 79 7.50 7.14 -6.03
C ALA A 79 6.60 5.92 -5.69
N SER A 80 6.26 5.74 -4.42
CA SER A 80 5.42 4.64 -3.95
C SER A 80 3.95 4.78 -4.33
N THR A 81 3.51 5.98 -4.70
CA THR A 81 2.14 6.30 -5.14
C THR A 81 2.02 6.53 -6.65
N GLY A 82 3.01 6.08 -7.43
CA GLY A 82 2.94 6.04 -8.90
C GLY A 82 3.47 7.28 -9.60
N THR A 83 4.05 8.24 -8.88
CA THR A 83 4.74 9.39 -9.48
C THR A 83 6.24 9.18 -9.38
N PRO A 84 6.96 8.98 -10.51
CA PRO A 84 8.41 8.82 -10.48
C PRO A 84 9.07 10.02 -9.80
N ALA A 85 9.83 9.79 -8.74
CA ALA A 85 10.49 10.85 -8.00
C ALA A 85 11.84 10.42 -7.45
N GLN A 86 12.73 11.37 -7.25
CA GLN A 86 14.02 11.15 -6.62
C GLN A 86 14.41 12.37 -5.77
N PHE A 87 15.29 12.16 -4.81
CA PHE A 87 15.85 13.24 -4.01
C PHE A 87 17.25 13.59 -4.50
N VAL A 88 17.51 14.88 -4.72
CA VAL A 88 18.83 15.42 -5.03
C VAL A 88 19.24 16.40 -3.93
N HIS A 89 20.38 16.17 -3.31
CA HIS A 89 20.88 17.05 -2.25
C HIS A 89 21.47 18.33 -2.88
N PRO A 90 21.11 19.54 -2.40
CA PRO A 90 21.52 20.77 -3.07
C PRO A 90 23.04 20.97 -3.10
N VAL A 91 23.77 20.54 -2.08
CA VAL A 91 25.25 20.61 -2.07
C VAL A 91 25.86 19.65 -3.09
N GLU A 92 25.36 18.41 -3.17
CA GLU A 92 25.86 17.43 -4.17
C GLU A 92 25.52 17.87 -5.59
N ALA A 93 24.38 18.56 -5.78
CA ALA A 93 24.04 19.17 -7.06
C ALA A 93 25.14 20.08 -7.58
N SER A 94 25.72 20.92 -6.73
CA SER A 94 26.85 21.81 -7.08
C SER A 94 28.15 21.07 -7.43
N HIS A 95 28.21 19.76 -7.10
CA HIS A 95 29.38 18.91 -7.35
C HIS A 95 29.14 17.83 -8.41
N GLY A 96 28.09 17.96 -9.22
CA GLY A 96 27.86 17.10 -10.39
C GLY A 96 26.47 16.48 -10.46
N ASP A 97 25.72 16.37 -9.34
CA ASP A 97 24.40 15.74 -9.32
C ASP A 97 23.31 16.57 -10.04
N LEU A 98 23.62 17.81 -10.51
CA LEU A 98 22.78 18.50 -11.50
C LEU A 98 22.54 17.64 -12.75
N GLY A 99 23.49 16.77 -13.11
CA GLY A 99 23.33 15.79 -14.18
C GLY A 99 22.23 14.74 -13.97
N MET A 100 21.71 14.63 -12.75
CA MET A 100 20.56 13.77 -12.43
C MET A 100 19.21 14.42 -12.79
N ILE A 101 19.21 15.72 -13.14
CA ILE A 101 18.01 16.52 -13.42
C ILE A 101 17.89 16.71 -14.93
N GLY A 102 16.89 16.09 -15.54
CA GLY A 102 16.65 16.16 -16.99
C GLY A 102 15.68 17.29 -17.38
N SER A 103 15.65 17.64 -18.67
CA SER A 103 14.76 18.68 -19.21
C SER A 103 13.26 18.32 -19.14
N GLU A 104 12.94 17.05 -18.95
CA GLU A 104 11.56 16.54 -18.83
C GLU A 104 11.09 16.46 -17.37
N ASP A 105 11.96 16.78 -16.41
CA ASP A 105 11.68 16.73 -14.97
C ASP A 105 10.99 18.02 -14.50
N ALA A 106 10.51 18.00 -13.26
CA ALA A 106 10.14 19.17 -12.49
C ALA A 106 10.85 19.14 -11.13
N VAL A 107 11.21 20.29 -10.59
CA VAL A 107 11.90 20.42 -9.30
C VAL A 107 10.94 20.87 -8.22
N LEU A 108 10.95 20.18 -7.07
CA LEU A 108 10.24 20.56 -5.85
C LEU A 108 11.26 20.89 -4.75
N ALA A 109 11.45 22.17 -4.46
CA ALA A 109 12.43 22.65 -3.50
C ALA A 109 11.79 23.02 -2.15
N LEU A 110 12.33 22.49 -1.05
CA LEU A 110 11.86 22.71 0.32
C LEU A 110 12.84 23.57 1.11
N SER A 111 12.42 24.77 1.50
CA SER A 111 13.18 25.64 2.41
C SER A 111 12.24 26.54 3.20
N ASN A 112 12.20 26.40 4.52
CA ASN A 112 11.30 27.22 5.35
C ASN A 112 11.60 28.71 5.23
N SER A 113 12.87 29.13 5.29
CA SER A 113 13.27 30.53 5.07
C SER A 113 13.19 30.97 3.61
N GLY A 114 13.41 30.02 2.68
CA GLY A 114 13.59 30.30 1.26
C GLY A 114 14.93 31.03 0.91
N GLU A 115 15.82 31.18 1.89
CA GLU A 115 17.10 31.88 1.75
C GLU A 115 18.32 30.96 1.87
N THR A 116 18.12 29.65 1.68
CA THR A 116 19.18 28.66 1.69
C THR A 116 20.08 28.85 0.47
N THR A 117 21.32 29.28 0.68
CA THR A 117 22.27 29.66 -0.39
C THR A 117 22.65 28.47 -1.29
N GLU A 118 22.63 27.25 -0.76
CA GLU A 118 22.96 26.02 -1.46
C GLU A 118 21.97 25.67 -2.59
N PHE A 119 20.82 26.33 -2.66
CA PHE A 119 19.90 26.17 -3.79
C PHE A 119 20.29 26.95 -5.05
N ALA A 120 21.26 27.85 -4.96
CA ALA A 120 21.61 28.78 -6.05
C ALA A 120 21.86 28.05 -7.39
N ASP A 121 22.62 26.94 -7.36
CA ASP A 121 22.98 26.20 -8.57
C ASP A 121 21.78 25.41 -9.14
N ILE A 122 20.95 24.82 -8.30
CA ILE A 122 19.70 24.14 -8.75
C ILE A 122 18.76 25.15 -9.39
N VAL A 123 18.57 26.32 -8.76
CA VAL A 123 17.71 27.40 -9.29
C VAL A 123 18.25 27.90 -10.63
N ALA A 124 19.56 28.22 -10.72
CA ALA A 124 20.18 28.68 -11.95
C ALA A 124 20.09 27.62 -13.07
N TYR A 125 20.29 26.36 -12.74
CA TYR A 125 20.17 25.25 -13.67
C TYR A 125 18.73 25.07 -14.18
N SER A 126 17.74 25.06 -13.27
CA SER A 126 16.32 24.94 -13.63
C SER A 126 15.90 26.07 -14.57
N ARG A 127 16.32 27.30 -14.30
CA ARG A 127 16.05 28.48 -15.17
C ARG A 127 16.70 28.35 -16.53
N ARG A 128 17.97 27.97 -16.59
CA ARG A 128 18.73 27.82 -17.83
C ARG A 128 18.16 26.72 -18.73
N CYS A 129 17.67 25.64 -18.13
CA CYS A 129 17.16 24.48 -18.84
C CYS A 129 15.63 24.48 -19.00
N ASN A 130 14.95 25.56 -18.58
CA ASN A 130 13.48 25.68 -18.57
C ASN A 130 12.79 24.52 -17.84
N ILE A 131 13.36 24.07 -16.72
CA ILE A 131 12.79 23.02 -15.87
C ILE A 131 11.87 23.70 -14.85
N PRO A 132 10.58 23.30 -14.76
CA PRO A 132 9.65 23.89 -13.81
C PRO A 132 10.12 23.74 -12.37
N LEU A 133 10.06 24.83 -11.60
CA LEU A 133 10.48 24.90 -10.21
C LEU A 133 9.29 25.24 -9.31
N ILE A 134 8.99 24.35 -8.40
CA ILE A 134 7.97 24.50 -7.35
C ILE A 134 8.70 24.70 -6.02
N ALA A 135 8.33 25.72 -5.25
CA ALA A 135 8.89 25.99 -3.93
C ALA A 135 7.87 25.69 -2.82
N ILE A 136 8.27 24.95 -1.79
CA ILE A 136 7.57 24.90 -0.50
C ILE A 136 8.37 25.74 0.48
N THR A 137 7.82 26.89 0.90
CA THR A 137 8.52 27.86 1.75
C THR A 137 7.57 28.65 2.64
N GLY A 138 8.03 29.10 3.81
CA GLY A 138 7.36 30.11 4.63
C GLY A 138 7.73 31.56 4.25
N GLY A 139 8.75 31.73 3.40
CA GLY A 139 9.25 33.04 2.97
C GLY A 139 8.60 33.52 1.66
N ALA A 140 7.44 34.16 1.73
CA ALA A 140 6.72 34.65 0.54
C ALA A 140 7.54 35.59 -0.39
N ARG A 141 8.53 36.29 0.15
CA ARG A 141 9.40 37.21 -0.58
C ARG A 141 10.86 36.75 -0.61
N SER A 142 11.09 35.48 -0.37
CA SER A 142 12.41 34.88 -0.35
C SER A 142 13.01 34.73 -1.76
N THR A 143 14.32 34.56 -1.82
CA THR A 143 15.05 34.27 -3.05
C THR A 143 14.49 33.04 -3.79
N LEU A 144 14.18 31.99 -3.06
CA LEU A 144 13.59 30.78 -3.63
C LEU A 144 12.17 31.02 -4.17
N ALA A 145 11.32 31.76 -3.41
CA ALA A 145 9.96 32.08 -3.85
C ALA A 145 9.97 32.95 -5.12
N ALA A 146 10.87 33.96 -5.19
CA ALA A 146 11.02 34.82 -6.37
C ALA A 146 11.52 34.07 -7.61
N ALA A 147 12.24 32.97 -7.41
CA ALA A 147 12.76 32.13 -8.48
C ALA A 147 11.78 31.02 -8.91
N ALA A 148 10.83 30.61 -8.11
CA ALA A 148 9.91 29.53 -8.41
C ALA A 148 8.82 29.93 -9.41
N ASP A 149 8.35 28.94 -10.21
CA ASP A 149 7.18 29.11 -11.09
C ASP A 149 5.88 28.97 -10.31
N VAL A 150 5.90 28.13 -9.26
CA VAL A 150 4.79 27.94 -8.33
C VAL A 150 5.32 27.96 -6.89
N VAL A 151 4.64 28.70 -6.02
CA VAL A 151 5.00 28.81 -4.60
C VAL A 151 3.88 28.24 -3.75
N LEU A 152 4.16 27.15 -3.05
CA LEU A 152 3.33 26.60 -2.00
C LEU A 152 3.76 27.25 -0.67
N LEU A 153 3.02 28.27 -0.27
CA LEU A 153 3.37 29.06 0.90
C LEU A 153 2.90 28.36 2.18
N LEU A 154 3.85 28.14 3.10
CA LEU A 154 3.52 27.69 4.44
C LEU A 154 3.01 28.87 5.26
N PRO A 155 1.87 28.77 5.95
CA PRO A 155 1.39 29.83 6.81
C PRO A 155 2.36 30.09 7.96
N ALA A 156 2.34 31.32 8.47
CA ALA A 156 3.15 31.70 9.63
C ALA A 156 2.65 30.97 10.89
N ALA A 157 3.29 29.87 11.23
CA ALA A 157 3.07 29.14 12.46
C ALA A 157 4.37 29.10 13.27
N GLY A 158 4.26 29.32 14.59
CA GLY A 158 5.41 29.23 15.48
C GLY A 158 5.92 27.78 15.59
N GLU A 159 7.24 27.62 15.68
CA GLU A 159 7.81 26.33 16.02
C GLU A 159 7.37 25.88 17.45
N ALA A 160 7.10 24.61 17.62
CA ALA A 160 6.76 24.06 18.96
C ALA A 160 7.96 24.07 19.92
N CYS A 161 9.17 24.30 19.41
CA CYS A 161 10.39 24.48 20.18
C CYS A 161 10.28 25.75 21.03
N PRO A 162 10.53 25.72 22.36
CA PRO A 162 10.45 26.89 23.24
C PRO A 162 11.38 28.04 22.82
N MET A 163 12.50 27.73 22.17
CA MET A 163 13.45 28.71 21.64
C MET A 163 13.12 29.16 20.22
N GLY A 164 12.13 28.56 19.56
CA GLY A 164 11.81 28.84 18.17
C GLY A 164 12.89 28.43 17.15
N LEU A 165 13.92 27.68 17.57
CA LEU A 165 15.08 27.36 16.74
C LEU A 165 14.99 25.99 16.05
N ALA A 166 14.45 25.00 16.75
CA ALA A 166 14.34 23.66 16.19
C ALA A 166 13.11 23.56 15.27
N PRO A 167 13.28 23.25 13.97
CA PRO A 167 12.15 23.03 13.07
C PRO A 167 11.31 21.84 13.55
N THR A 168 10.05 22.08 13.79
CA THR A 168 9.03 21.13 14.27
C THR A 168 7.76 21.33 13.46
N THR A 169 6.97 22.34 13.78
CA THR A 169 5.71 22.67 13.10
C THR A 169 5.91 22.91 11.59
N SER A 170 6.95 23.65 11.21
CA SER A 170 7.26 23.89 9.79
C SER A 170 7.55 22.60 9.03
N THR A 171 8.31 21.68 9.62
CA THR A 171 8.62 20.38 8.98
C THR A 171 7.42 19.45 8.93
N THR A 172 6.55 19.49 9.92
CA THR A 172 5.27 18.76 9.93
C THR A 172 4.34 19.27 8.83
N MET A 173 4.21 20.58 8.65
CA MET A 173 3.46 21.16 7.55
C MET A 173 4.04 20.80 6.18
N MET A 174 5.36 20.84 6.00
CA MET A 174 6.01 20.41 4.76
C MET A 174 5.72 18.95 4.43
N ALA A 175 5.78 18.08 5.43
CA ALA A 175 5.48 16.66 5.24
C ALA A 175 4.03 16.43 4.83
N ALA A 176 3.08 17.07 5.50
CA ALA A 176 1.66 16.97 5.19
C ALA A 176 1.32 17.53 3.80
N LEU A 177 1.91 18.68 3.43
CA LEU A 177 1.72 19.27 2.10
C LEU A 177 2.28 18.40 0.99
N GLY A 178 3.44 17.77 1.22
CA GLY A 178 4.03 16.81 0.28
C GLY A 178 3.20 15.54 0.13
N ASP A 179 2.57 15.06 1.20
CA ASP A 179 1.63 13.94 1.15
C ASP A 179 0.35 14.30 0.40
N ALA A 180 -0.19 15.50 0.63
CA ALA A 180 -1.34 16.00 -0.11
C ALA A 180 -1.05 16.07 -1.61
N LEU A 181 0.14 16.57 -2.01
CA LEU A 181 0.57 16.60 -3.41
C LEU A 181 0.68 15.20 -4.01
N ALA A 182 1.28 14.25 -3.28
CA ALA A 182 1.44 12.88 -3.75
C ALA A 182 0.09 12.16 -3.94
N LEU A 183 -0.85 12.37 -3.02
CA LEU A 183 -2.19 11.75 -3.09
C LEU A 183 -3.07 12.41 -4.16
N ALA A 184 -2.99 13.73 -4.35
CA ALA A 184 -3.67 14.41 -5.45
C ALA A 184 -3.20 13.88 -6.83
N LEU A 185 -1.91 13.65 -6.99
CA LEU A 185 -1.34 13.04 -8.21
C LEU A 185 -1.76 11.58 -8.37
N LEU A 186 -1.80 10.80 -7.27
CA LEU A 186 -2.28 9.42 -7.25
C LEU A 186 -3.72 9.33 -7.78
N GLU A 187 -4.63 10.19 -7.27
CA GLU A 187 -6.03 10.22 -7.69
C GLU A 187 -6.17 10.63 -9.15
N ARG A 188 -5.47 11.67 -9.59
CA ARG A 188 -5.46 12.11 -11.00
C ARG A 188 -4.99 11.03 -11.97
N ARG A 189 -4.04 10.20 -11.57
CA ARG A 189 -3.49 9.10 -12.39
C ARG A 189 -4.37 7.86 -12.36
N GLY A 190 -5.39 7.80 -11.52
CA GLY A 190 -6.20 6.60 -11.32
C GLY A 190 -5.40 5.42 -10.78
N PHE A 191 -4.37 5.70 -9.96
CA PHE A 191 -3.48 4.69 -9.41
C PHE A 191 -4.26 3.70 -8.54
N SER A 192 -4.23 2.44 -8.93
CA SER A 192 -5.06 1.39 -8.33
C SER A 192 -4.32 0.62 -7.23
N SER A 193 -5.08 -0.16 -6.46
CA SER A 193 -4.50 -1.12 -5.50
C SER A 193 -3.62 -2.18 -6.18
N THR A 194 -3.88 -2.48 -7.46
CA THR A 194 -3.05 -3.40 -8.26
C THR A 194 -1.69 -2.78 -8.56
N ASP A 195 -1.66 -1.49 -8.90
CA ASP A 195 -0.41 -0.75 -9.13
C ASP A 195 0.40 -0.62 -7.84
N PHE A 196 -0.30 -0.40 -6.71
CA PHE A 196 0.35 -0.35 -5.40
C PHE A 196 1.05 -1.67 -5.04
N HIS A 197 0.45 -2.82 -5.38
CA HIS A 197 1.06 -4.12 -5.18
C HIS A 197 2.35 -4.29 -6.00
N LEU A 198 2.38 -3.79 -7.24
CA LEU A 198 3.55 -3.84 -8.10
C LEU A 198 4.77 -3.14 -7.48
N TYR A 199 4.55 -2.01 -6.78
CA TYR A 199 5.61 -1.26 -6.12
C TYR A 199 5.96 -1.77 -4.71
N HIS A 200 5.10 -2.58 -4.07
CA HIS A 200 5.28 -3.08 -2.70
C HIS A 200 5.18 -4.60 -2.59
N PRO A 201 5.91 -5.40 -3.40
CA PRO A 201 5.73 -6.86 -3.44
C PRO A 201 6.05 -7.56 -2.11
N GLY A 202 6.97 -7.02 -1.30
CA GLY A 202 7.40 -7.61 -0.03
C GLY A 202 6.65 -7.13 1.22
N GLY A 203 5.77 -6.13 1.12
CA GLY A 203 5.08 -5.53 2.27
C GLY A 203 3.84 -6.31 2.71
N ARG A 204 3.46 -6.20 4.01
CA ARG A 204 2.18 -6.77 4.51
C ARG A 204 0.97 -6.31 3.70
N LEU A 205 1.01 -5.08 3.20
CA LEU A 205 -0.07 -4.50 2.40
C LEU A 205 -0.10 -5.11 0.98
N GLY A 206 1.05 -5.34 0.35
CA GLY A 206 1.16 -6.03 -0.94
C GLY A 206 0.60 -7.46 -0.87
N ARG A 207 0.91 -8.20 0.19
CA ARG A 207 0.38 -9.57 0.40
C ARG A 207 -1.15 -9.62 0.53
N ARG A 208 -1.78 -8.60 1.12
CA ARG A 208 -3.25 -8.51 1.21
C ARG A 208 -3.94 -8.30 -0.13
N LEU A 209 -3.22 -7.83 -1.13
CA LEU A 209 -3.75 -7.54 -2.47
C LEU A 209 -3.49 -8.67 -3.47
N LEU A 210 -2.76 -9.73 -3.08
CA LEU A 210 -2.55 -10.93 -3.89
C LEU A 210 -3.89 -11.53 -4.30
N ARG A 211 -4.02 -11.85 -5.58
CA ARG A 211 -5.18 -12.54 -6.12
C ARG A 211 -4.94 -14.04 -6.17
N VAL A 212 -6.01 -14.80 -6.22
CA VAL A 212 -5.97 -16.27 -6.33
C VAL A 212 -5.14 -16.70 -7.54
N ARG A 213 -5.27 -16.01 -8.69
CA ARG A 213 -4.48 -16.30 -9.91
C ARG A 213 -2.97 -16.20 -9.73
N ASP A 214 -2.50 -15.43 -8.74
CA ASP A 214 -1.07 -15.18 -8.51
C ASP A 214 -0.42 -16.30 -7.70
N ILE A 215 -1.23 -17.17 -7.06
CA ILE A 215 -0.76 -18.24 -6.19
C ILE A 215 -1.36 -19.62 -6.51
N MET A 216 -2.33 -19.70 -7.43
CA MET A 216 -2.99 -20.97 -7.79
C MET A 216 -2.11 -21.88 -8.63
N HIS A 217 -2.32 -23.17 -8.48
CA HIS A 217 -1.84 -24.20 -9.40
C HIS A 217 -2.70 -24.21 -10.65
N GLN A 218 -2.10 -24.48 -11.83
CA GLN A 218 -2.79 -24.42 -13.12
C GLN A 218 -2.48 -25.69 -13.95
N GLU A 219 -3.19 -25.83 -15.06
CA GLU A 219 -2.96 -26.88 -16.06
C GLU A 219 -2.90 -28.30 -15.44
N ASP A 220 -1.87 -29.04 -15.78
CA ASP A 220 -1.68 -30.40 -15.32
C ASP A 220 -1.55 -30.55 -13.80
N ALA A 221 -1.31 -29.47 -13.06
CA ALA A 221 -1.27 -29.53 -11.59
C ALA A 221 -2.66 -29.66 -10.97
N VAL A 222 -3.74 -29.32 -11.68
CA VAL A 222 -5.11 -29.37 -11.15
C VAL A 222 -5.58 -30.83 -11.09
N PRO A 223 -6.00 -31.34 -9.92
CA PRO A 223 -6.44 -32.73 -9.77
C PRO A 223 -7.87 -32.93 -10.29
N LEU A 224 -8.05 -33.47 -11.48
CA LEU A 224 -9.36 -33.64 -12.13
C LEU A 224 -9.55 -35.05 -12.64
N VAL A 225 -10.79 -35.55 -12.54
CA VAL A 225 -11.23 -36.84 -13.09
C VAL A 225 -12.65 -36.74 -13.65
N PRO A 226 -13.04 -37.60 -14.63
CA PRO A 226 -14.43 -37.67 -15.07
C PRO A 226 -15.32 -38.51 -14.11
N PRO A 227 -16.64 -38.30 -14.10
CA PRO A 227 -17.55 -38.95 -13.15
C PRO A 227 -17.67 -40.47 -13.32
N ASN A 228 -17.37 -40.99 -14.50
CA ASN A 228 -17.38 -42.42 -14.83
C ASN A 228 -16.06 -43.14 -14.53
N ALA A 229 -15.01 -42.42 -14.09
CA ALA A 229 -13.76 -43.04 -13.69
C ALA A 229 -13.97 -43.93 -12.44
N PRO A 230 -13.22 -45.02 -12.32
CA PRO A 230 -13.23 -45.81 -11.08
C PRO A 230 -12.52 -45.05 -9.96
N MET A 231 -12.93 -45.32 -8.72
CA MET A 231 -12.32 -44.71 -7.53
C MET A 231 -10.82 -45.01 -7.39
N SER A 232 -10.36 -46.17 -7.91
CA SER A 232 -8.91 -46.45 -7.99
C SER A 232 -8.11 -45.38 -8.69
N ASP A 233 -8.61 -44.88 -9.82
CA ASP A 233 -7.93 -43.87 -10.63
C ASP A 233 -7.98 -42.50 -9.94
N ALA A 234 -9.11 -42.16 -9.32
CA ALA A 234 -9.22 -40.91 -8.53
C ALA A 234 -8.19 -40.90 -7.38
N ILE A 235 -8.00 -42.00 -6.67
CA ILE A 235 -7.03 -42.12 -5.58
C ILE A 235 -5.60 -41.98 -6.11
N LEU A 236 -5.28 -42.51 -7.29
CA LEU A 236 -3.98 -42.34 -7.92
C LEU A 236 -3.72 -40.85 -8.26
N VAL A 237 -4.71 -40.15 -8.82
CA VAL A 237 -4.63 -38.71 -9.09
C VAL A 237 -4.44 -37.92 -7.80
N MET A 238 -5.24 -38.20 -6.75
CA MET A 238 -5.12 -37.55 -5.44
C MET A 238 -3.70 -37.72 -4.84
N THR A 239 -3.16 -38.94 -4.94
CA THR A 239 -1.82 -39.26 -4.45
C THR A 239 -0.73 -38.54 -5.26
N ALA A 240 -0.83 -38.58 -6.59
CA ALA A 240 0.15 -37.96 -7.47
C ALA A 240 0.19 -36.42 -7.31
N LYS A 241 -0.95 -35.78 -7.08
CA LYS A 241 -1.04 -34.31 -6.90
C LYS A 241 -0.86 -33.86 -5.46
N SER A 242 -1.00 -34.77 -4.47
CA SER A 242 -0.74 -34.51 -3.04
C SER A 242 -1.58 -33.40 -2.39
N PHE A 243 -2.80 -33.14 -2.91
CA PHE A 243 -3.70 -32.10 -2.38
C PHE A 243 -4.81 -32.67 -1.47
N GLY A 244 -4.89 -33.99 -1.31
CA GLY A 244 -5.90 -34.63 -0.50
C GLY A 244 -7.33 -34.52 -1.05
N CYS A 245 -7.49 -34.13 -2.31
CA CYS A 245 -8.76 -34.07 -3.00
C CYS A 245 -8.61 -34.19 -4.52
N VAL A 246 -9.73 -34.45 -5.21
CA VAL A 246 -9.84 -34.46 -6.67
C VAL A 246 -11.17 -33.87 -7.10
N GLY A 247 -11.18 -33.03 -8.10
CA GLY A 247 -12.37 -32.45 -8.72
C GLY A 247 -12.95 -33.37 -9.77
N VAL A 248 -14.27 -33.37 -9.87
CA VAL A 248 -15.01 -34.15 -10.83
C VAL A 248 -15.60 -33.26 -11.90
N CYS A 249 -15.20 -33.45 -13.15
CA CYS A 249 -15.67 -32.64 -14.28
C CYS A 249 -16.68 -33.44 -15.11
N GLY A 250 -17.80 -32.79 -15.40
CA GLY A 250 -18.79 -33.29 -16.35
C GLY A 250 -18.27 -33.34 -17.80
N THR A 251 -19.04 -33.91 -18.70
CA THR A 251 -18.71 -33.99 -20.14
C THR A 251 -18.66 -32.62 -20.82
N ASP A 252 -19.29 -31.61 -20.23
CA ASP A 252 -19.25 -30.21 -20.65
C ASP A 252 -18.03 -29.43 -20.11
N GLY A 253 -17.17 -30.08 -19.33
CA GLY A 253 -15.99 -29.52 -18.69
C GLY A 253 -16.25 -28.75 -17.42
N ARG A 254 -17.50 -28.69 -16.91
CA ARG A 254 -17.84 -28.04 -15.65
C ARG A 254 -17.47 -28.87 -14.45
N LEU A 255 -17.06 -28.21 -13.38
CA LEU A 255 -16.85 -28.87 -12.09
C LEU A 255 -18.19 -29.18 -11.44
N ILE A 256 -18.50 -30.46 -11.31
CA ILE A 256 -19.78 -30.97 -10.78
C ILE A 256 -19.67 -31.55 -9.37
N GLY A 257 -18.46 -31.89 -8.94
CA GLY A 257 -18.25 -32.52 -7.63
C GLY A 257 -16.78 -32.49 -7.20
N VAL A 258 -16.55 -32.94 -5.99
CA VAL A 258 -15.23 -33.12 -5.38
C VAL A 258 -15.22 -34.39 -4.54
N ILE A 259 -14.10 -35.08 -4.48
CA ILE A 259 -13.81 -36.16 -3.54
C ILE A 259 -12.62 -35.72 -2.69
N THR A 260 -12.70 -35.91 -1.40
CA THR A 260 -11.67 -35.61 -0.41
C THR A 260 -11.21 -36.85 0.33
N ASP A 261 -10.08 -36.80 1.03
CA ASP A 261 -9.63 -37.85 1.94
C ASP A 261 -10.68 -38.18 3.00
N GLY A 262 -11.52 -37.22 3.40
CA GLY A 262 -12.65 -37.40 4.28
C GLY A 262 -13.73 -38.28 3.68
N ASP A 263 -14.00 -38.16 2.37
CA ASP A 263 -14.95 -38.96 1.64
C ASP A 263 -14.46 -40.41 1.49
N LEU A 264 -13.16 -40.59 1.21
CA LEU A 264 -12.54 -41.91 1.16
C LEU A 264 -12.72 -42.65 2.48
N ARG A 265 -12.47 -41.96 3.61
CA ARG A 265 -12.66 -42.59 4.96
C ARG A 265 -14.11 -42.90 5.26
N ARG A 266 -15.06 -42.08 4.82
CA ARG A 266 -16.50 -42.34 5.06
C ARG A 266 -17.04 -43.49 4.23
N HIS A 267 -16.50 -43.74 3.04
CA HIS A 267 -16.91 -44.80 2.13
C HIS A 267 -15.98 -46.03 2.15
N MET A 268 -15.04 -46.07 3.12
CA MET A 268 -14.05 -47.12 3.19
C MET A 268 -14.74 -48.49 3.36
N GLY A 269 -14.53 -49.38 2.41
CA GLY A 269 -15.07 -50.75 2.38
C GLY A 269 -14.57 -51.47 1.13
N ASP A 270 -14.78 -52.78 1.07
CA ASP A 270 -14.26 -53.68 0.01
C ASP A 270 -14.73 -53.30 -1.40
N SER A 271 -15.82 -52.56 -1.55
CA SER A 271 -16.37 -52.15 -2.85
C SER A 271 -15.91 -50.76 -3.32
N LEU A 272 -15.25 -49.96 -2.46
CA LEU A 272 -14.92 -48.55 -2.80
C LEU A 272 -14.16 -48.44 -4.12
N LEU A 273 -13.12 -49.22 -4.32
CA LEU A 273 -12.26 -49.15 -5.50
C LEU A 273 -12.96 -49.44 -6.83
N ARG A 274 -14.12 -50.17 -6.72
CA ARG A 274 -14.95 -50.55 -7.89
C ARG A 274 -16.09 -49.56 -8.17
N GLN A 275 -16.36 -48.65 -7.26
CA GLN A 275 -17.39 -47.64 -7.44
C GLN A 275 -16.90 -46.59 -8.44
N THR A 276 -17.83 -45.91 -9.10
CA THR A 276 -17.51 -44.74 -9.94
C THR A 276 -17.35 -43.49 -9.08
N VAL A 277 -16.51 -42.59 -9.52
CA VAL A 277 -16.30 -41.28 -8.91
C VAL A 277 -17.61 -40.53 -8.70
N GLY A 278 -18.53 -40.57 -9.69
CA GLY A 278 -19.83 -39.92 -9.60
C GLY A 278 -20.75 -40.46 -8.53
N ALA A 279 -20.57 -41.73 -8.08
CA ALA A 279 -21.35 -42.34 -7.00
C ALA A 279 -20.86 -41.91 -5.60
N VAL A 280 -19.59 -41.49 -5.49
CA VAL A 280 -18.94 -41.17 -4.21
C VAL A 280 -18.78 -39.66 -4.01
N MET A 281 -18.72 -38.87 -5.10
CA MET A 281 -18.44 -37.43 -5.05
C MET A 281 -19.45 -36.67 -4.20
N HIS A 282 -18.94 -35.64 -3.52
CA HIS A 282 -19.75 -34.58 -2.96
C HIS A 282 -20.09 -33.54 -4.04
N GLN A 283 -21.39 -33.30 -4.27
CA GLN A 283 -21.85 -32.33 -5.27
C GLN A 283 -21.74 -30.90 -4.78
N ASN A 284 -21.72 -29.93 -5.73
CA ASN A 284 -21.66 -28.49 -5.45
C ASN A 284 -20.45 -28.10 -4.60
N PRO A 285 -19.23 -28.38 -5.07
CA PRO A 285 -18.01 -28.01 -4.35
C PRO A 285 -17.93 -26.49 -4.19
N LYS A 286 -17.28 -26.03 -3.11
CA LYS A 286 -16.96 -24.62 -2.96
C LYS A 286 -15.86 -24.24 -3.94
N THR A 287 -16.07 -23.15 -4.64
CA THR A 287 -15.17 -22.63 -5.68
C THR A 287 -14.87 -21.17 -5.44
N ILE A 288 -13.88 -20.64 -6.16
CA ILE A 288 -13.50 -19.23 -6.13
C ILE A 288 -13.10 -18.75 -7.53
N ALA A 289 -13.25 -17.47 -7.81
CA ALA A 289 -12.79 -16.88 -9.06
C ALA A 289 -11.27 -16.56 -9.01
N ALA A 290 -10.58 -16.67 -10.13
CA ALA A 290 -9.16 -16.32 -10.25
C ALA A 290 -8.85 -14.86 -9.88
N THR A 291 -9.83 -13.96 -10.07
CA THR A 291 -9.72 -12.53 -9.77
C THR A 291 -9.97 -12.18 -8.29
N ALA A 292 -10.50 -13.10 -7.49
CA ALA A 292 -10.74 -12.90 -6.05
C ALA A 292 -9.41 -12.69 -5.30
N LEU A 293 -9.47 -12.06 -4.13
CA LEU A 293 -8.29 -11.92 -3.28
C LEU A 293 -7.92 -13.29 -2.66
N ALA A 294 -6.64 -13.54 -2.53
CA ALA A 294 -6.16 -14.78 -1.88
C ALA A 294 -6.54 -14.82 -0.38
N ALA A 295 -6.70 -13.66 0.25
CA ALA A 295 -7.25 -13.54 1.60
C ALA A 295 -8.72 -14.00 1.68
N ASP A 296 -9.54 -13.73 0.64
CA ASP A 296 -10.91 -14.20 0.56
C ASP A 296 -10.95 -15.72 0.41
N ALA A 297 -10.03 -16.30 -0.38
CA ALA A 297 -9.90 -17.75 -0.50
C ALA A 297 -9.63 -18.42 0.85
N LEU A 298 -8.68 -17.88 1.63
CA LEU A 298 -8.40 -18.36 2.98
C LEU A 298 -9.61 -18.19 3.90
N GLY A 299 -10.32 -17.07 3.80
CA GLY A 299 -11.57 -16.81 4.54
C GLY A 299 -12.66 -17.83 4.23
N VAL A 300 -12.83 -18.21 2.95
CA VAL A 300 -13.76 -19.29 2.53
C VAL A 300 -13.32 -20.63 3.09
N MET A 301 -12.03 -20.97 2.98
CA MET A 301 -11.50 -22.23 3.52
C MET A 301 -11.75 -22.35 5.02
N ASN A 302 -11.47 -21.30 5.80
CA ASN A 302 -11.72 -21.28 7.25
C ASN A 302 -13.20 -21.38 7.59
N ARG A 303 -14.07 -20.64 6.90
CA ARG A 303 -15.53 -20.65 7.15
C ARG A 303 -16.16 -22.02 6.94
N PHE A 304 -15.71 -22.76 5.93
CA PHE A 304 -16.26 -24.06 5.57
C PHE A 304 -15.43 -25.24 6.11
N ALA A 305 -14.38 -24.97 6.87
CA ALA A 305 -13.44 -25.97 7.41
C ALA A 305 -12.88 -26.89 6.32
N ILE A 306 -12.49 -26.32 5.18
CA ILE A 306 -11.86 -26.99 4.04
C ILE A 306 -10.45 -26.44 3.81
N THR A 307 -9.58 -27.23 3.21
CA THR A 307 -8.17 -26.86 3.01
C THR A 307 -7.84 -26.42 1.60
N SER A 308 -8.80 -26.50 0.68
CA SER A 308 -8.57 -26.22 -0.73
C SER A 308 -9.82 -25.76 -1.45
N LEU A 309 -9.62 -25.04 -2.57
CA LEU A 309 -10.68 -24.57 -3.46
C LEU A 309 -10.27 -24.78 -4.91
N PHE A 310 -11.22 -25.24 -5.71
CA PHE A 310 -11.10 -25.17 -7.17
C PHE A 310 -11.36 -23.73 -7.62
N VAL A 311 -10.50 -23.24 -8.50
CA VAL A 311 -10.64 -21.93 -9.13
C VAL A 311 -11.38 -22.16 -10.44
N VAL A 312 -12.48 -21.44 -10.65
CA VAL A 312 -13.34 -21.63 -11.82
C VAL A 312 -13.53 -20.33 -12.60
N ASP A 313 -13.80 -20.47 -13.89
CA ASP A 313 -14.26 -19.38 -14.75
C ASP A 313 -15.77 -19.11 -14.59
N GLU A 314 -16.30 -18.15 -15.35
CA GLU A 314 -17.74 -17.80 -15.37
C GLU A 314 -18.64 -18.99 -15.84
N GLY A 315 -18.07 -19.94 -16.58
CA GLY A 315 -18.72 -21.16 -17.02
C GLY A 315 -18.65 -22.30 -16.01
N ALA A 316 -18.14 -22.07 -14.79
CA ALA A 316 -17.87 -23.07 -13.76
C ALA A 316 -16.86 -24.15 -14.21
N ARG A 317 -15.97 -23.84 -15.15
CA ARG A 317 -14.89 -24.74 -15.58
C ARG A 317 -13.66 -24.51 -14.72
N PRO A 318 -13.00 -25.56 -14.22
CA PRO A 318 -11.79 -25.40 -13.42
C PRO A 318 -10.65 -24.85 -14.28
N VAL A 319 -10.13 -23.70 -13.85
CA VAL A 319 -8.95 -23.01 -14.45
C VAL A 319 -7.75 -23.05 -13.52
N GLY A 320 -7.93 -23.52 -12.29
CA GLY A 320 -6.86 -23.64 -11.31
C GLY A 320 -7.30 -24.29 -10.02
N PHE A 321 -6.36 -24.37 -9.11
CA PHE A 321 -6.54 -24.96 -7.78
C PHE A 321 -5.69 -24.21 -6.76
N VAL A 322 -6.24 -23.91 -5.59
CA VAL A 322 -5.52 -23.24 -4.50
C VAL A 322 -5.68 -24.02 -3.20
N HIS A 323 -4.57 -24.26 -2.54
CA HIS A 323 -4.54 -24.92 -1.23
C HIS A 323 -4.20 -23.91 -0.13
N MET A 324 -4.64 -24.15 1.10
CA MET A 324 -4.38 -23.28 2.26
C MET A 324 -2.87 -22.98 2.43
N HIS A 325 -2.02 -23.97 2.20
CA HIS A 325 -0.56 -23.78 2.28
C HIS A 325 -0.01 -22.79 1.25
N ASP A 326 -0.68 -22.61 0.11
CA ASP A 326 -0.26 -21.60 -0.87
C ASP A 326 -0.53 -20.21 -0.34
N CYS A 327 -1.67 -19.98 0.30
CA CYS A 327 -1.98 -18.74 1.01
C CYS A 327 -0.97 -18.47 2.12
N LEU A 328 -0.66 -19.47 2.96
CA LEU A 328 0.32 -19.32 4.05
C LEU A 328 1.74 -19.04 3.54
N ARG A 329 2.19 -19.73 2.47
CA ARG A 329 3.49 -19.47 1.83
C ARG A 329 3.56 -18.06 1.24
N ALA A 330 2.45 -17.55 0.71
CA ALA A 330 2.33 -16.17 0.25
C ALA A 330 2.26 -15.15 1.41
N GLY A 331 2.26 -15.61 2.68
CA GLY A 331 2.21 -14.77 3.87
C GLY A 331 0.85 -14.15 4.15
N ILE A 332 -0.22 -14.80 3.70
CA ILE A 332 -1.62 -14.44 3.98
C ILE A 332 -2.04 -15.19 5.25
N VAL A 333 -2.41 -14.45 6.28
CA VAL A 333 -2.82 -14.98 7.60
C VAL A 333 -4.09 -14.30 8.08
#